data_75ba2967aefe2dddf9987c8eeba25376
#
_entry.id   75ba2967aefe2dddf9987c8eeba25376
#
_cell.length_a   1.000
_cell.length_b   1.000
_cell.length_c   1.000
_cell.angle_alpha   90.00
_cell.angle_beta   90.00
_cell.angle_gamma   90.00
#
_symmetry.space_group_name_H-M   'P 1'
#
loop_
_entity.id
_entity.type
_entity.pdbx_description
1 polymer ?
#
loop_
_entity_poly.entity_id
_entity_poly.type
_entity_poly.pdbx_seq_one_letter_code
_entity_poly.pdbx_strand_id
1 'polypeptide(L)'
;MKKKLLTFLIGVLAITIAQADLKIAETYAENGQMDKAHKELYLISQRAMEGHPKAMCEFGTMYKKEGYWIVQSDKDASKWWLKSAEMGYAPCQVNIGAAYLIGSGIEKDLSKAKYWLQKAIDSTNQEYSEIAKVLYAINELDSY
;
A
#
# COMPACT_ATOMS: atom_id res chain seq x y z
N MET A 1 -10.14 14.57 -18.20
CA MET A 1 -10.65 14.64 -16.80
C MET A 1 -10.78 13.24 -16.18
N LYS A 2 -11.43 12.26 -16.80
CA LYS A 2 -11.63 10.90 -16.22
C LYS A 2 -10.31 10.20 -15.83
N LYS A 3 -9.24 10.28 -16.64
CA LYS A 3 -7.94 9.64 -16.31
C LYS A 3 -7.26 10.23 -15.07
N LYS A 4 -7.30 11.56 -14.88
CA LYS A 4 -6.70 12.22 -13.70
C LYS A 4 -7.48 11.90 -12.42
N LEU A 5 -8.82 11.86 -12.50
CA LEU A 5 -9.68 11.48 -11.37
C LEU A 5 -9.46 10.00 -11.00
N LEU A 6 -9.32 9.13 -11.99
CA LEU A 6 -9.05 7.71 -11.81
C LEU A 6 -7.68 7.48 -11.16
N THR A 7 -6.63 8.19 -11.60
CA THR A 7 -5.30 8.13 -11.01
C THR A 7 -5.31 8.60 -9.55
N PHE A 8 -6.08 9.65 -9.26
CA PHE A 8 -6.27 10.16 -7.89
C PHE A 8 -7.02 9.15 -7.02
N LEU A 9 -8.11 8.56 -7.53
CA LEU A 9 -8.88 7.53 -6.82
C LEU A 9 -8.06 6.27 -6.54
N ILE A 10 -7.27 5.80 -7.52
CA ILE A 10 -6.36 4.65 -7.34
C ILE A 10 -5.30 4.98 -6.28
N GLY A 11 -4.71 6.18 -6.34
CA GLY A 11 -3.74 6.63 -5.34
C GLY A 11 -4.31 6.70 -3.94
N VAL A 12 -5.53 7.23 -3.79
CA VAL A 12 -6.23 7.30 -2.49
C VAL A 12 -6.63 5.91 -2.01
N LEU A 13 -7.14 5.05 -2.89
CA LEU A 13 -7.56 3.69 -2.53
C LEU A 13 -6.37 2.84 -2.05
N ALA A 14 -5.22 2.91 -2.75
CA ALA A 14 -4.01 2.18 -2.36
C ALA A 14 -3.46 2.59 -0.98
N ILE A 15 -3.74 3.81 -0.54
CA ILE A 15 -3.28 4.34 0.76
C ILE A 15 -4.14 3.84 1.92
N THR A 16 -5.41 3.49 1.69
CA THR A 16 -6.36 3.17 2.78
C THR A 16 -6.27 1.74 3.32
N ILE A 17 -5.50 0.88 2.70
CA ILE A 17 -5.71 -0.58 2.77
C ILE A 17 -4.82 -1.35 3.78
N ALA A 18 -3.75 -0.80 4.34
CA ALA A 18 -2.84 -1.56 5.23
C ALA A 18 -2.63 -0.86 6.59
N GLN A 19 -3.70 -0.56 7.35
CA GLN A 19 -3.58 0.54 8.30
C GLN A 19 -4.04 0.27 9.74
N ALA A 20 -4.11 -0.96 10.24
CA ALA A 20 -4.59 -1.14 11.63
C ALA A 20 -3.62 -0.53 12.66
N ASP A 21 -2.32 -0.80 12.53
CA ASP A 21 -1.32 -0.31 13.48
C ASP A 21 -0.96 1.17 13.20
N LEU A 22 -0.90 1.58 11.93
CA LEU A 22 -0.77 2.99 11.55
C LEU A 22 -1.95 3.82 12.02
N LYS A 23 -3.18 3.30 11.95
CA LYS A 23 -4.36 4.00 12.44
C LYS A 23 -4.33 4.23 13.94
N ILE A 24 -3.76 3.29 14.70
CA ILE A 24 -3.53 3.46 16.15
C ILE A 24 -2.57 4.63 16.38
N ALA A 25 -1.46 4.69 15.65
CA ALA A 25 -0.51 5.79 15.77
C ALA A 25 -1.14 7.15 15.38
N GLU A 26 -1.92 7.19 14.28
CA GLU A 26 -2.68 8.37 13.87
C GLU A 26 -3.65 8.83 14.95
N THR A 27 -4.42 7.90 15.54
CA THR A 27 -5.37 8.20 16.62
C THR A 27 -4.66 8.78 17.83
N TYR A 28 -3.48 8.27 18.19
CA TYR A 28 -2.69 8.84 19.28
C TYR A 28 -2.21 10.27 18.95
N ALA A 29 -1.78 10.50 17.74
CA ALA A 29 -1.32 11.83 17.29
C ALA A 29 -2.49 12.85 17.29
N GLU A 30 -3.66 12.47 16.77
CA GLU A 30 -4.87 13.30 16.77
C GLU A 30 -5.32 13.68 18.20
N ASN A 31 -5.11 12.79 19.16
CA ASN A 31 -5.41 13.03 20.57
C ASN A 31 -4.27 13.71 21.34
N GLY A 32 -3.24 14.20 20.65
CA GLY A 32 -2.08 14.87 21.26
C GLY A 32 -1.15 13.96 22.05
N GLN A 33 -1.27 12.63 21.88
CA GLN A 33 -0.45 11.62 22.56
C GLN A 33 0.78 11.24 21.72
N MET A 34 1.60 12.23 21.40
CA MET A 34 2.71 12.09 20.46
C MET A 34 3.72 11.00 20.83
N ASP A 35 4.04 10.84 22.12
CA ASP A 35 4.98 9.80 22.57
C ASP A 35 4.48 8.38 22.24
N LYS A 36 3.17 8.16 22.38
CA LYS A 36 2.55 6.88 22.03
C LYS A 36 2.52 6.67 20.53
N ALA A 37 2.20 7.72 19.76
CA ALA A 37 2.23 7.68 18.31
C ALA A 37 3.64 7.32 17.79
N HIS A 38 4.68 7.98 18.31
CA HIS A 38 6.09 7.70 17.98
C HIS A 38 6.47 6.24 18.28
N LYS A 39 6.03 5.74 19.44
CA LYS A 39 6.31 4.36 19.85
C LYS A 39 5.70 3.35 18.89
N GLU A 40 4.45 3.54 18.46
CA GLU A 40 3.80 2.64 17.51
C GLU A 40 4.51 2.65 16.13
N LEU A 41 4.85 3.84 15.61
CA LEU A 41 5.58 3.96 14.34
C LEU A 41 6.97 3.31 14.41
N TYR A 42 7.66 3.45 15.54
CA TYR A 42 8.94 2.79 15.78
C TYR A 42 8.79 1.26 15.79
N LEU A 43 7.75 0.73 16.45
CA LEU A 43 7.47 -0.71 16.47
C LEU A 43 7.14 -1.27 15.08
N ILE A 44 6.39 -0.52 14.26
CA ILE A 44 6.13 -0.89 12.87
C ILE A 44 7.45 -0.99 12.10
N SER A 45 8.33 -0.01 12.23
CA SER A 45 9.62 -0.01 11.54
C SER A 45 10.51 -1.19 11.96
N GLN A 46 10.58 -1.51 13.23
CA GLN A 46 11.33 -2.66 13.74
C GLN A 46 10.78 -3.99 13.18
N ARG A 47 9.47 -4.21 13.29
CA ARG A 47 8.84 -5.42 12.75
C ARG A 47 9.02 -5.55 11.23
N ALA A 48 9.02 -4.43 10.50
CA ALA A 48 9.31 -4.43 9.08
C ALA A 48 10.73 -4.91 8.78
N MET A 49 11.72 -4.46 9.56
CA MET A 49 13.12 -4.88 9.45
C MET A 49 13.30 -6.37 9.83
N GLU A 50 12.48 -6.88 10.76
CA GLU A 50 12.44 -8.29 11.14
C GLU A 50 11.76 -9.19 10.10
N GLY A 51 11.14 -8.61 9.06
CA GLY A 51 10.55 -9.34 7.95
C GLY A 51 9.06 -9.67 8.11
N HIS A 52 8.33 -9.00 8.99
CA HIS A 52 6.88 -9.22 9.13
C HIS A 52 6.10 -8.56 7.97
N PRO A 53 5.39 -9.34 7.14
CA PRO A 53 4.76 -8.80 5.91
C PRO A 53 3.81 -7.64 6.14
N LYS A 54 2.96 -7.72 7.16
CA LYS A 54 2.06 -6.63 7.54
C LYS A 54 2.83 -5.36 7.87
N ALA A 55 3.83 -5.46 8.73
CA ALA A 55 4.64 -4.30 9.14
C ALA A 55 5.44 -3.71 7.97
N MET A 56 5.96 -4.54 7.06
CA MET A 56 6.59 -4.07 5.82
C MET A 56 5.61 -3.25 4.97
N CYS A 57 4.36 -3.70 4.87
CA CYS A 57 3.33 -3.00 4.12
C CYS A 57 3.00 -1.63 4.74
N GLU A 58 2.83 -1.60 6.05
CA GLU A 58 2.58 -0.37 6.81
C GLU A 58 3.78 0.59 6.73
N PHE A 59 5.00 0.08 6.86
CA PHE A 59 6.22 0.87 6.75
C PHE A 59 6.37 1.48 5.34
N GLY A 60 6.06 0.73 4.29
CA GLY A 60 5.96 1.27 2.93
C GLY A 60 4.93 2.40 2.83
N THR A 61 3.79 2.27 3.51
CA THR A 61 2.75 3.30 3.53
C THR A 61 3.21 4.57 4.26
N MET A 62 4.04 4.46 5.31
CA MET A 62 4.63 5.62 5.99
C MET A 62 5.47 6.49 5.04
N TYR A 63 6.16 5.89 4.05
CA TYR A 63 6.89 6.64 3.02
C TYR A 63 5.98 7.41 2.03
N LYS A 64 4.69 7.09 1.98
CA LYS A 64 3.72 7.77 1.09
C LYS A 64 3.07 8.98 1.73
N LYS A 65 3.01 9.04 3.05
CA LYS A 65 2.31 10.09 3.78
C LYS A 65 3.27 11.03 4.48
N GLU A 66 2.91 12.31 4.53
CA GLU A 66 3.54 13.28 5.40
C GLU A 66 3.20 13.00 6.87
N GLY A 67 4.04 13.47 7.79
CA GLY A 67 3.75 13.44 9.23
C GLY A 67 4.28 12.22 9.99
N TYR A 68 4.93 11.27 9.33
CA TYR A 68 5.50 10.09 10.01
C TYR A 68 7.01 10.18 10.31
N TRP A 69 7.60 11.39 10.31
CA TRP A 69 9.05 11.65 10.52
C TRP A 69 9.98 10.89 9.57
N ILE A 70 9.43 10.40 8.47
CA ILE A 70 10.16 9.75 7.39
C ILE A 70 10.11 10.69 6.18
N VAL A 71 11.23 10.85 5.50
CA VAL A 71 11.26 11.60 4.24
C VAL A 71 10.40 10.85 3.21
N GLN A 72 9.42 11.55 2.68
CA GLN A 72 8.48 11.00 1.69
C GLN A 72 9.23 10.47 0.47
N SER A 73 8.95 9.23 0.07
CA SER A 73 9.61 8.56 -1.04
C SER A 73 8.71 7.48 -1.64
N ASP A 74 8.13 7.76 -2.80
CA ASP A 74 7.36 6.77 -3.55
C ASP A 74 8.20 5.53 -3.90
N LYS A 75 9.48 5.74 -4.19
CA LYS A 75 10.42 4.66 -4.51
C LYS A 75 10.63 3.71 -3.33
N ASP A 76 10.79 4.24 -2.13
CA ASP A 76 10.98 3.40 -0.96
C ASP A 76 9.67 2.75 -0.51
N ALA A 77 8.55 3.45 -0.64
CA ALA A 77 7.23 2.88 -0.46
C ALA A 77 7.03 1.63 -1.34
N SER A 78 7.26 1.77 -2.65
CA SER A 78 7.10 0.66 -3.60
C SER A 78 8.05 -0.51 -3.34
N LYS A 79 9.27 -0.26 -2.88
CA LYS A 79 10.20 -1.33 -2.48
C LYS A 79 9.67 -2.15 -1.30
N TRP A 80 9.15 -1.49 -0.26
CA TRP A 80 8.60 -2.16 0.91
C TRP A 80 7.32 -2.92 0.58
N TRP A 81 6.43 -2.33 -0.23
CA TRP A 81 5.22 -3.00 -0.71
C TRP A 81 5.54 -4.23 -1.54
N LEU A 82 6.55 -4.16 -2.42
CA LEU A 82 6.95 -5.30 -3.23
C LEU A 82 7.43 -6.46 -2.35
N LYS A 83 8.32 -6.20 -1.38
CA LYS A 83 8.79 -7.22 -0.43
C LYS A 83 7.64 -7.90 0.32
N SER A 84 6.69 -7.11 0.81
CA SER A 84 5.52 -7.63 1.52
C SER A 84 4.60 -8.44 0.59
N ALA A 85 4.38 -7.97 -0.63
CA ALA A 85 3.56 -8.65 -1.64
C ALA A 85 4.16 -10.00 -2.07
N GLU A 86 5.48 -10.09 -2.21
CA GLU A 86 6.22 -11.33 -2.49
C GLU A 86 6.03 -12.38 -1.40
N MET A 87 5.80 -11.95 -0.16
CA MET A 87 5.46 -12.82 0.97
C MET A 87 3.97 -13.18 1.04
N GLY A 88 3.18 -12.82 0.04
CA GLY A 88 1.76 -13.17 -0.08
C GLY A 88 0.79 -12.25 0.67
N TYR A 89 1.25 -11.10 1.17
CA TYR A 89 0.37 -10.19 1.90
C TYR A 89 -0.54 -9.41 0.95
N ALA A 90 -1.81 -9.80 0.89
CA ALA A 90 -2.80 -9.29 -0.06
C ALA A 90 -2.94 -7.75 -0.09
N PRO A 91 -2.97 -7.02 1.05
CA PRO A 91 -3.00 -5.57 1.02
C PRO A 91 -1.85 -4.97 0.20
N CYS A 92 -0.64 -5.50 0.36
CA CYS A 92 0.51 -5.01 -0.39
C CYS A 92 0.56 -5.49 -1.84
N GLN A 93 -0.07 -6.62 -2.17
CA GLN A 93 -0.29 -7.02 -3.57
C GLN A 93 -1.19 -6.00 -4.28
N VAL A 94 -2.23 -5.48 -3.61
CA VAL A 94 -3.04 -4.38 -4.13
C VAL A 94 -2.22 -3.10 -4.28
N ASN A 95 -1.46 -2.70 -3.25
CA ASN A 95 -0.67 -1.48 -3.26
C ASN A 95 0.37 -1.47 -4.39
N ILE A 96 1.13 -2.57 -4.55
CA ILE A 96 2.14 -2.66 -5.61
C ILE A 96 1.50 -2.80 -6.99
N GLY A 97 0.37 -3.48 -7.11
CA GLY A 97 -0.42 -3.52 -8.34
C GLY A 97 -0.85 -2.12 -8.78
N ALA A 98 -1.40 -1.34 -7.85
CA ALA A 98 -1.75 0.06 -8.08
C ALA A 98 -0.53 0.93 -8.42
N ALA A 99 0.61 0.73 -7.76
CA ALA A 99 1.85 1.44 -8.07
C ALA A 99 2.31 1.19 -9.50
N TYR A 100 2.24 -0.06 -9.99
CA TYR A 100 2.54 -0.38 -11.38
C TYR A 100 1.53 0.21 -12.39
N LEU A 101 0.24 0.34 -12.02
CA LEU A 101 -0.76 0.99 -12.88
C LEU A 101 -0.45 2.45 -13.19
N ILE A 102 0.06 3.18 -12.19
CA ILE A 102 0.25 4.63 -12.29
C ILE A 102 1.73 5.05 -12.40
N GLY A 103 2.67 4.13 -12.17
CA GLY A 103 4.10 4.45 -12.16
C GLY A 103 4.54 5.20 -10.90
N SER A 104 3.97 4.89 -9.72
CA SER A 104 4.31 5.56 -8.46
C SER A 104 5.51 4.90 -7.78
N GLY A 105 6.67 5.54 -7.86
CA GLY A 105 7.92 5.04 -7.28
C GLY A 105 8.51 3.82 -7.99
N ILE A 106 7.86 3.35 -9.02
CA ILE A 106 8.25 2.23 -9.86
C ILE A 106 7.82 2.51 -11.30
N GLU A 107 8.52 1.98 -12.28
CA GLU A 107 8.14 2.15 -13.68
C GLU A 107 6.75 1.54 -13.95
N LYS A 108 5.91 2.27 -14.68
CA LYS A 108 4.58 1.82 -15.06
C LYS A 108 4.66 0.55 -15.90
N ASP A 109 3.94 -0.49 -15.47
CA ASP A 109 3.92 -1.80 -16.13
C ASP A 109 2.56 -2.48 -15.91
N LEU A 110 1.73 -2.48 -16.94
CA LEU A 110 0.38 -3.04 -16.84
C LEU A 110 0.38 -4.56 -16.69
N SER A 111 1.37 -5.26 -17.23
CA SER A 111 1.50 -6.71 -17.07
C SER A 111 1.82 -7.09 -15.62
N LYS A 112 2.71 -6.34 -14.96
CA LYS A 112 2.99 -6.52 -13.54
C LYS A 112 1.83 -6.07 -12.66
N ALA A 113 1.13 -4.99 -13.03
CA ALA A 113 -0.09 -4.59 -12.34
C ALA A 113 -1.13 -5.71 -12.37
N LYS A 114 -1.39 -6.28 -13.55
CA LYS A 114 -2.27 -7.43 -13.74
C LYS A 114 -1.86 -8.61 -12.84
N TYR A 115 -0.59 -8.98 -12.87
CA TYR A 115 -0.04 -10.08 -12.06
C TYR A 115 -0.32 -9.89 -10.56
N TRP A 116 0.00 -8.72 -10.01
CA TRP A 116 -0.14 -8.47 -8.58
C TRP A 116 -1.60 -8.32 -8.14
N LEU A 117 -2.45 -7.68 -8.95
CA LEU A 117 -3.88 -7.59 -8.68
C LEU A 117 -4.55 -8.96 -8.76
N GLN A 118 -4.16 -9.83 -9.71
CA GLN A 118 -4.67 -11.20 -9.77
C GLN A 118 -4.29 -11.99 -8.50
N LYS A 119 -3.05 -11.86 -8.01
CA LYS A 119 -2.64 -12.46 -6.73
C LYS A 119 -3.51 -12.02 -5.56
N ALA A 120 -3.86 -10.74 -5.51
CA ALA A 120 -4.76 -10.21 -4.47
C ALA A 120 -6.20 -10.72 -4.64
N ILE A 121 -6.69 -10.85 -5.88
CA ILE A 121 -8.01 -11.44 -6.18
C ILE A 121 -8.09 -12.88 -5.68
N ASP A 122 -7.04 -13.66 -5.89
CA ASP A 122 -6.97 -15.08 -5.51
C ASP A 122 -6.70 -15.29 -4.01
N SER A 123 -6.49 -14.21 -3.26
CA SER A 123 -6.24 -14.30 -1.82
C SER A 123 -7.49 -14.69 -1.03
N THR A 124 -7.30 -15.28 0.15
CA THR A 124 -8.39 -15.59 1.08
C THR A 124 -8.98 -14.36 1.77
N ASN A 125 -8.34 -13.19 1.62
CA ASN A 125 -8.83 -11.95 2.18
C ASN A 125 -9.84 -11.30 1.25
N GLN A 126 -11.12 -11.49 1.56
CA GLN A 126 -12.24 -11.06 0.70
C GLN A 126 -12.25 -9.54 0.46
N GLU A 127 -11.93 -8.73 1.46
CA GLU A 127 -11.91 -7.27 1.33
C GLU A 127 -10.92 -6.82 0.23
N TYR A 128 -9.68 -7.31 0.29
CA TYR A 128 -8.65 -6.94 -0.69
C TYR A 128 -8.87 -7.60 -2.04
N SER A 129 -9.46 -8.79 -2.08
CA SER A 129 -9.90 -9.42 -3.31
C SER A 129 -10.91 -8.54 -4.06
N GLU A 130 -11.92 -8.00 -3.37
CA GLU A 130 -12.91 -7.11 -4.01
C GLU A 130 -12.28 -5.79 -4.49
N ILE A 131 -11.39 -5.18 -3.70
CA ILE A 131 -10.67 -3.97 -4.11
C ILE A 131 -9.81 -4.24 -5.37
N ALA A 132 -9.11 -5.37 -5.38
CA ALA A 132 -8.29 -5.76 -6.52
C ALA A 132 -9.13 -6.00 -7.78
N LYS A 133 -10.31 -6.63 -7.68
CA LYS A 133 -11.27 -6.80 -8.79
C LYS A 133 -11.70 -5.46 -9.38
N VAL A 134 -12.01 -4.49 -8.52
CA VAL A 134 -12.39 -3.14 -8.97
C VAL A 134 -11.25 -2.50 -9.74
N LEU A 135 -10.02 -2.52 -9.19
CA LEU A 135 -8.84 -1.96 -9.87
C LEU A 135 -8.53 -2.67 -11.20
N TYR A 136 -8.70 -3.98 -11.24
CA TYR A 136 -8.49 -4.81 -12.41
C TYR A 136 -9.49 -4.44 -13.52
N ALA A 137 -10.78 -4.36 -13.18
CA ALA A 137 -11.85 -4.07 -14.14
C ALA A 137 -11.80 -2.64 -14.69
N ILE A 138 -11.58 -1.63 -13.84
CA ILE A 138 -11.56 -0.22 -14.29
C ILE A 138 -10.34 0.13 -15.14
N ASN A 139 -9.29 -0.69 -15.13
CA ASN A 139 -8.09 -0.53 -15.96
C ASN A 139 -8.08 -1.47 -17.17
N GLU A 140 -9.15 -2.21 -17.40
CA GLU A 140 -9.32 -3.11 -18.56
C GLU A 140 -8.14 -4.08 -18.72
N LEU A 141 -7.65 -4.63 -17.61
CA LEU A 141 -6.41 -5.42 -17.61
C LEU A 141 -6.53 -6.76 -18.34
N ASP A 142 -7.73 -7.18 -18.71
CA ASP A 142 -7.94 -8.38 -19.54
C ASP A 142 -7.42 -8.22 -20.96
N SER A 143 -7.21 -6.97 -21.42
CA SER A 143 -6.72 -6.67 -22.77
C SER A 143 -5.19 -6.67 -22.89
N TYR A 144 -4.45 -6.97 -21.81
CA TYR A 144 -2.98 -6.95 -21.76
C TYR A 144 -2.35 -8.30 -21.45
#